data_dbea7f1ed104f46490a977f5bd78174e
#
_entry.id   dbea7f1ed104f46490a977f5bd78174e
#
_cell.length_a   1.000
_cell.length_b   1.000
_cell.length_c   1.000
_cell.angle_alpha   90.00
_cell.angle_beta   90.00
_cell.angle_gamma   90.00
#
_symmetry.space_group_name_H-M   'P 1'
#
loop_
_entity.id
_entity.type
_entity.pdbx_description
1 polymer ?
#
loop_
_entity_poly.entity_id
_entity_poly.type
_entity_poly.pdbx_seq_one_letter_code
_entity_poly.pdbx_strand_id
1 'polypeptide(L)'
;MTRRNEDEVFDGFEVTELQARKKEAELRYLRMELCDPPAGAKWGEFNDRPVDEKAVKELVSAFHKHVNNCTEGMAIDVVVQAGWLEDEAKLHSSVKGLGIWEVNALTFSEKGKRGIKAETLLMLGGNHCCQAVKQYVKALKKKCEGIEKQQKAVRGKGKKTGGSIEDKGEAAPEKGEEEAATVLRKLDKDIAKASQWVVRVYDRGE
;
A
#
# COMPACT_ATOMS: atom_id res chain seq x y z
N MET A 1 -39.16 -1.08 29.91
CA MET A 1 -38.09 -1.13 28.93
C MET A 1 -37.01 -2.05 29.46
N THR A 2 -37.06 -3.32 29.07
CA THR A 2 -36.17 -4.38 29.52
C THR A 2 -34.97 -4.40 28.59
N ARG A 3 -33.79 -4.06 29.10
CA ARG A 3 -32.52 -4.26 28.37
C ARG A 3 -32.29 -5.78 28.30
N ARG A 4 -32.28 -6.31 27.09
CA ARG A 4 -31.76 -7.65 26.84
C ARG A 4 -30.24 -7.60 27.06
N ASN A 5 -29.77 -8.29 28.08
CA ASN A 5 -28.38 -8.71 28.18
C ASN A 5 -28.23 -9.89 27.22
N GLU A 6 -27.75 -9.61 26.01
CA GLU A 6 -27.24 -10.62 25.09
C GLU A 6 -25.74 -10.78 25.39
N ASP A 7 -25.41 -11.34 26.53
CA ASP A 7 -24.13 -12.02 26.68
C ASP A 7 -24.29 -13.40 25.98
N GLU A 8 -24.27 -13.37 24.64
CA GLU A 8 -23.99 -14.55 23.85
C GLU A 8 -22.60 -15.01 24.21
N VAL A 9 -22.50 -15.95 25.11
CA VAL A 9 -21.29 -16.76 25.34
C VAL A 9 -21.07 -17.53 24.06
N PHE A 10 -20.22 -17.01 23.18
CA PHE A 10 -19.71 -17.73 22.01
C PHE A 10 -19.11 -19.04 22.53
N ASP A 11 -19.70 -20.17 22.16
CA ASP A 11 -19.20 -21.48 22.56
C ASP A 11 -17.75 -21.60 22.05
N GLY A 12 -16.81 -21.83 22.96
CA GLY A 12 -15.37 -21.88 22.63
C GLY A 12 -15.04 -22.93 21.55
N PHE A 13 -15.95 -23.86 21.30
CA PHE A 13 -15.87 -24.87 20.23
C PHE A 13 -16.04 -24.23 18.84
N GLU A 14 -17.02 -23.34 18.65
CA GLU A 14 -17.24 -22.62 17.37
C GLU A 14 -16.07 -21.72 17.00
N VAL A 15 -15.48 -21.02 17.98
CA VAL A 15 -14.30 -20.18 17.77
C VAL A 15 -13.10 -21.00 17.29
N THR A 16 -12.92 -22.20 17.86
CA THR A 16 -11.83 -23.10 17.49
C THR A 16 -12.00 -23.64 16.06
N GLU A 17 -13.22 -24.00 15.68
CA GLU A 17 -13.53 -24.48 14.33
C GLU A 17 -13.33 -23.38 13.27
N LEU A 18 -13.81 -22.16 13.54
CA LEU A 18 -13.61 -21.02 12.66
C LEU A 18 -12.12 -20.68 12.50
N GLN A 19 -11.33 -20.77 13.57
CA GLN A 19 -9.89 -20.58 13.50
C GLN A 19 -9.19 -21.66 12.67
N ALA A 20 -9.63 -22.92 12.80
CA ALA A 20 -9.11 -24.03 12.00
C ALA A 20 -9.41 -23.81 10.51
N ARG A 21 -10.66 -23.50 10.15
CA ARG A 21 -11.07 -23.20 8.78
C ARG A 21 -10.32 -21.99 8.20
N LYS A 22 -10.13 -20.94 8.99
CA LYS A 22 -9.33 -19.78 8.59
C LYS A 22 -7.89 -20.19 8.27
N LYS A 23 -7.30 -21.06 9.09
CA LYS A 23 -5.94 -21.56 8.88
C LYS A 23 -5.81 -22.44 7.63
N GLU A 24 -6.81 -23.26 7.37
CA GLU A 24 -6.87 -24.10 6.16
C GLU A 24 -6.99 -23.25 4.88
N ALA A 25 -7.82 -22.20 4.92
CA ALA A 25 -7.98 -21.28 3.79
C ALA A 25 -6.78 -20.34 3.59
N GLU A 26 -5.87 -20.22 4.58
CA GLU A 26 -4.73 -19.31 4.49
C GLU A 26 -3.69 -19.84 3.51
N LEU A 27 -3.57 -19.17 2.34
CA LEU A 27 -2.56 -19.51 1.34
C LEU A 27 -1.18 -19.02 1.77
N ARG A 28 -0.99 -17.78 2.09
CA ARG A 28 0.27 -17.19 2.63
C ARG A 28 0.35 -15.67 2.35
N TYR A 29 1.58 -15.12 2.35
CA TYR A 29 1.85 -13.70 2.25
C TYR A 29 2.38 -13.30 0.87
N LEU A 30 1.86 -12.19 0.37
CA LEU A 30 2.33 -11.47 -0.81
C LEU A 30 2.36 -9.97 -0.52
N ARG A 31 2.87 -9.14 -1.44
CA ARG A 31 2.73 -7.68 -1.36
C ARG A 31 1.79 -7.16 -2.42
N MET A 32 1.08 -6.09 -2.12
CA MET A 32 0.13 -5.44 -3.00
C MET A 32 0.31 -3.92 -2.97
N GLU A 33 0.05 -3.27 -4.12
CA GLU A 33 -0.03 -1.82 -4.23
C GLU A 33 -1.37 -1.32 -3.67
N LEU A 34 -1.33 -0.49 -2.60
CA LEU A 34 -2.56 0.01 -1.96
C LEU A 34 -3.10 1.31 -2.58
N CYS A 35 -2.23 2.11 -3.20
CA CYS A 35 -2.67 3.35 -3.84
C CYS A 35 -3.42 3.08 -5.14
N ASP A 36 -3.01 2.02 -5.84
CA ASP A 36 -3.62 1.54 -7.08
C ASP A 36 -3.80 0.02 -6.99
N PRO A 37 -4.77 -0.45 -6.20
CA PRO A 37 -5.02 -1.87 -6.04
C PRO A 37 -5.51 -2.47 -7.37
N PRO A 38 -5.37 -3.80 -7.56
CA PRO A 38 -5.85 -4.47 -8.76
C PRO A 38 -7.28 -4.07 -9.11
N ALA A 39 -7.55 -3.86 -10.41
CA ALA A 39 -8.88 -3.49 -10.89
C ALA A 39 -9.92 -4.51 -10.40
N GLY A 40 -10.99 -4.03 -9.77
CA GLY A 40 -12.01 -4.87 -9.16
C GLY A 40 -11.80 -5.18 -7.69
N ALA A 41 -10.69 -4.75 -7.07
CA ALA A 41 -10.53 -4.86 -5.62
C ALA A 41 -11.55 -3.96 -4.90
N LYS A 42 -12.32 -4.57 -4.01
CA LYS A 42 -13.31 -3.88 -3.17
C LYS A 42 -13.16 -4.29 -1.73
N TRP A 43 -13.52 -3.39 -0.83
CA TRP A 43 -13.70 -3.73 0.57
C TRP A 43 -14.94 -4.61 0.67
N GLY A 44 -14.79 -5.78 1.28
CA GLY A 44 -15.88 -6.73 1.47
C GLY A 44 -17.00 -6.15 2.33
N GLU A 45 -18.21 -6.65 2.14
CA GLU A 45 -19.40 -6.28 2.90
C GLU A 45 -19.25 -6.54 4.42
N PHE A 46 -18.34 -7.44 4.77
CA PHE A 46 -17.99 -7.75 6.16
C PHE A 46 -17.21 -6.65 6.89
N ASN A 47 -16.80 -5.60 6.19
CA ASN A 47 -16.09 -4.47 6.79
C ASN A 47 -16.87 -3.17 6.61
N ASP A 48 -18.09 -3.19 7.12
CA ASP A 48 -19.05 -2.07 7.09
C ASP A 48 -18.69 -0.92 8.01
N ARG A 49 -17.58 -1.01 8.77
CA ARG A 49 -17.18 0.08 9.65
C ARG A 49 -16.84 1.30 8.82
N PRO A 50 -17.54 2.41 9.05
CA PRO A 50 -17.21 3.67 8.39
C PRO A 50 -15.75 4.02 8.72
N VAL A 51 -15.09 4.68 7.78
CA VAL A 51 -13.72 5.14 7.98
C VAL A 51 -13.72 6.21 9.07
N ASP A 52 -13.02 5.95 10.17
CA ASP A 52 -12.79 6.92 11.21
C ASP A 52 -11.63 7.84 10.79
N GLU A 53 -11.96 9.08 10.48
CA GLU A 53 -10.98 10.09 10.05
C GLU A 53 -9.92 10.39 11.12
N LYS A 54 -10.25 10.25 12.41
CA LYS A 54 -9.30 10.45 13.51
C LYS A 54 -8.26 9.34 13.48
N ALA A 55 -8.70 8.09 13.40
CA ALA A 55 -7.80 6.95 13.27
C ALA A 55 -6.92 7.04 12.02
N VAL A 56 -7.45 7.49 10.88
CA VAL A 56 -6.67 7.72 9.66
C VAL A 56 -5.60 8.79 9.88
N LYS A 57 -5.90 9.91 10.51
CA LYS A 57 -4.93 10.98 10.81
C LYS A 57 -3.82 10.49 11.75
N GLU A 58 -4.18 9.69 12.76
CA GLU A 58 -3.21 9.08 13.69
C GLU A 58 -2.25 8.13 12.94
N LEU A 59 -2.77 7.31 12.03
CA LEU A 59 -1.97 6.44 11.17
C LEU A 59 -1.05 7.25 10.24
N VAL A 60 -1.54 8.30 9.60
CA VAL A 60 -0.71 9.19 8.77
C VAL A 60 0.43 9.80 9.59
N SER A 61 0.14 10.25 10.81
CA SER A 61 1.15 10.79 11.72
C SER A 61 2.19 9.72 12.11
N ALA A 62 1.76 8.48 12.33
CA ALA A 62 2.66 7.37 12.58
C ALA A 62 3.55 7.06 11.37
N PHE A 63 3.01 7.11 10.14
CA PHE A 63 3.76 6.87 8.90
C PHE A 63 4.86 7.89 8.66
N HIS A 64 4.69 9.13 9.10
CA HIS A 64 5.78 10.12 9.06
C HIS A 64 6.98 9.74 9.93
N LYS A 65 6.79 8.89 10.94
CA LYS A 65 7.87 8.39 11.79
C LYS A 65 8.42 7.08 11.22
N HIS A 66 7.55 6.16 10.90
CA HIS A 66 7.91 4.85 10.36
C HIS A 66 6.72 4.18 9.66
N VAL A 67 6.93 3.73 8.42
CA VAL A 67 5.94 2.91 7.69
C VAL A 67 6.23 1.44 7.96
N ASN A 68 5.36 0.80 8.75
CA ASN A 68 5.46 -0.63 9.08
C ASN A 68 4.53 -1.44 8.18
N ASN A 69 4.92 -1.60 6.91
CA ASN A 69 4.11 -2.22 5.85
C ASN A 69 4.51 -3.68 5.53
N CYS A 70 5.49 -4.22 6.27
CA CYS A 70 6.02 -5.57 6.04
C CYS A 70 6.07 -6.36 7.35
N THR A 71 4.91 -6.50 8.02
CA THR A 71 4.77 -7.35 9.20
C THR A 71 3.47 -8.14 9.14
N GLU A 72 3.49 -9.35 9.67
CA GLU A 72 2.31 -10.24 9.69
C GLU A 72 1.13 -9.62 10.45
N GLY A 73 1.43 -8.91 11.55
CA GLY A 73 0.40 -8.25 12.37
C GLY A 73 -0.28 -7.05 11.69
N MET A 74 0.33 -6.51 10.63
CA MET A 74 -0.22 -5.39 9.84
C MET A 74 -0.68 -5.83 8.45
N ALA A 75 -0.60 -7.13 8.15
CA ALA A 75 -1.05 -7.66 6.87
C ALA A 75 -2.56 -7.43 6.67
N ILE A 76 -2.91 -7.05 5.45
CA ILE A 76 -4.32 -6.90 5.05
C ILE A 76 -4.80 -8.25 4.52
N ASP A 77 -5.89 -8.75 5.08
CA ASP A 77 -6.49 -10.02 4.65
C ASP A 77 -7.21 -9.82 3.30
N VAL A 78 -6.86 -10.65 2.32
CA VAL A 78 -7.42 -10.62 0.97
C VAL A 78 -7.89 -12.02 0.58
N VAL A 79 -9.09 -12.12 0.04
CA VAL A 79 -9.68 -13.38 -0.40
C VAL A 79 -9.65 -13.45 -1.93
N VAL A 80 -9.08 -14.53 -2.45
CA VAL A 80 -8.99 -14.82 -3.88
C VAL A 80 -9.38 -16.28 -4.14
N GLN A 81 -9.66 -16.65 -5.38
CA GLN A 81 -9.60 -18.07 -5.76
C GLN A 81 -8.15 -18.45 -6.01
N ALA A 82 -7.66 -19.56 -5.44
CA ALA A 82 -6.28 -20.01 -5.57
C ALA A 82 -5.85 -20.09 -7.05
N GLY A 83 -6.65 -20.65 -7.92
CA GLY A 83 -6.36 -20.74 -9.35
C GLY A 83 -6.34 -19.40 -10.12
N TRP A 84 -6.54 -18.27 -9.45
CA TRP A 84 -6.35 -16.93 -10.04
C TRP A 84 -4.91 -16.43 -9.90
N LEU A 85 -4.16 -16.95 -8.96
CA LEU A 85 -2.77 -16.56 -8.77
C LEU A 85 -1.92 -17.05 -9.95
N GLU A 86 -0.91 -16.27 -10.33
CA GLU A 86 -0.01 -16.62 -11.41
C GLU A 86 0.92 -17.77 -11.02
N ASP A 87 1.39 -17.77 -9.78
CA ASP A 87 2.32 -18.77 -9.27
C ASP A 87 2.16 -18.88 -7.74
N GLU A 88 1.49 -19.93 -7.30
CA GLU A 88 1.30 -20.22 -5.88
C GLU A 88 2.61 -20.57 -5.15
N ALA A 89 3.63 -21.07 -5.89
CA ALA A 89 4.93 -21.39 -5.31
C ALA A 89 5.70 -20.15 -4.82
N LYS A 90 5.30 -18.94 -5.25
CA LYS A 90 5.89 -17.66 -4.81
C LYS A 90 5.33 -17.11 -3.51
N LEU A 91 4.38 -17.79 -2.89
CA LEU A 91 3.80 -17.38 -1.63
C LEU A 91 4.79 -17.56 -0.46
N HIS A 92 4.97 -16.52 0.34
CA HIS A 92 5.83 -16.58 1.53
C HIS A 92 5.06 -17.18 2.71
N SER A 93 5.63 -18.18 3.38
CA SER A 93 5.04 -18.75 4.61
C SER A 93 5.12 -17.79 5.80
N SER A 94 6.09 -16.86 5.78
CA SER A 94 6.27 -15.80 6.76
C SER A 94 6.99 -14.62 6.11
N VAL A 95 6.73 -13.42 6.61
CA VAL A 95 7.45 -12.20 6.20
C VAL A 95 8.37 -11.67 7.30
N LYS A 96 8.58 -12.44 8.35
CA LYS A 96 9.44 -12.05 9.48
C LYS A 96 10.87 -11.86 9.01
N GLY A 97 11.39 -10.65 9.23
CA GLY A 97 12.76 -10.28 8.85
C GLY A 97 12.95 -9.89 7.38
N LEU A 98 11.90 -9.93 6.57
CA LEU A 98 11.95 -9.50 5.18
C LEU A 98 11.68 -7.99 5.06
N GLY A 99 12.33 -7.37 4.07
CA GLY A 99 11.92 -6.05 3.58
C GLY A 99 10.75 -6.16 2.61
N ILE A 100 9.96 -5.09 2.45
CA ILE A 100 8.76 -5.12 1.58
C ILE A 100 9.07 -5.55 0.13
N TRP A 101 10.27 -5.24 -0.37
CA TRP A 101 10.69 -5.59 -1.72
C TRP A 101 11.14 -7.04 -1.89
N GLU A 102 11.42 -7.73 -0.78
CA GLU A 102 11.77 -9.15 -0.75
C GLU A 102 10.52 -10.04 -0.75
N VAL A 103 9.35 -9.45 -0.44
CA VAL A 103 8.05 -10.13 -0.55
C VAL A 103 7.57 -10.07 -1.99
N ASN A 104 7.21 -11.23 -2.57
CA ASN A 104 6.73 -11.32 -3.94
C ASN A 104 5.43 -10.54 -4.14
N ALA A 105 5.26 -9.93 -5.32
CA ALA A 105 4.06 -9.19 -5.64
C ALA A 105 2.86 -10.14 -5.85
N LEU A 106 1.67 -9.69 -5.45
CA LEU A 106 0.41 -10.33 -5.79
C LEU A 106 0.17 -10.14 -7.30
N THR A 107 0.35 -11.22 -8.05
CA THR A 107 0.15 -11.26 -9.50
C THR A 107 -0.92 -12.28 -9.87
N PHE A 108 -1.66 -11.99 -10.93
CA PHE A 108 -2.79 -12.79 -11.37
C PHE A 108 -2.53 -13.37 -12.76
N SER A 109 -2.84 -14.65 -12.91
CA SER A 109 -2.90 -15.32 -14.21
C SER A 109 -3.93 -14.64 -15.14
N GLU A 110 -3.90 -14.94 -16.42
CA GLU A 110 -4.90 -14.42 -17.37
C GLU A 110 -6.34 -14.84 -16.99
N LYS A 111 -6.51 -16.04 -16.41
CA LYS A 111 -7.79 -16.48 -15.82
C LYS A 111 -8.16 -15.60 -14.64
N GLY A 112 -7.20 -15.31 -13.75
CA GLY A 112 -7.41 -14.47 -12.58
C GLY A 112 -7.75 -13.03 -12.95
N LYS A 113 -7.08 -12.43 -13.92
CA LYS A 113 -7.39 -11.08 -14.41
C LYS A 113 -8.82 -10.97 -14.97
N ARG A 114 -9.31 -12.02 -15.63
CA ARG A 114 -10.70 -12.11 -16.09
C ARG A 114 -11.67 -12.34 -14.94
N GLY A 115 -11.32 -13.22 -14.01
CA GLY A 115 -12.11 -13.53 -12.82
C GLY A 115 -12.33 -12.29 -11.94
N ILE A 116 -11.28 -11.53 -11.64
CA ILE A 116 -11.38 -10.31 -10.82
C ILE A 116 -12.26 -9.23 -11.46
N LYS A 117 -12.37 -9.17 -12.79
CA LYS A 117 -13.30 -8.28 -13.47
C LYS A 117 -14.76 -8.71 -13.32
N ALA A 118 -15.01 -10.02 -13.26
CA ALA A 118 -16.35 -10.59 -13.12
C ALA A 118 -16.74 -10.70 -11.63
N GLU A 119 -15.81 -11.14 -10.81
CA GLU A 119 -16.01 -11.37 -9.38
C GLU A 119 -15.01 -10.49 -8.61
N THR A 120 -15.46 -9.76 -7.67
CA THR A 120 -14.67 -8.80 -6.93
C THR A 120 -13.57 -9.46 -6.07
N LEU A 121 -12.35 -8.95 -6.12
CA LEU A 121 -11.32 -9.23 -5.13
C LEU A 121 -11.74 -8.65 -3.78
N LEU A 122 -11.94 -9.49 -2.77
CA LEU A 122 -12.41 -9.06 -1.47
C LEU A 122 -11.26 -8.73 -0.52
N MET A 123 -11.27 -7.52 0.01
CA MET A 123 -10.36 -7.08 1.06
C MET A 123 -11.12 -7.07 2.39
N LEU A 124 -10.75 -7.94 3.32
CA LEU A 124 -11.49 -8.13 4.57
C LEU A 124 -11.14 -7.11 5.66
N GLY A 125 -10.03 -6.41 5.52
CA GLY A 125 -9.58 -5.45 6.52
C GLY A 125 -8.65 -4.39 5.96
N GLY A 126 -8.18 -3.46 6.82
CA GLY A 126 -7.18 -2.47 6.43
C GLY A 126 -7.72 -1.21 5.74
N ASN A 127 -9.04 -0.96 5.73
CA ASN A 127 -9.61 0.23 5.09
C ASN A 127 -8.99 1.53 5.63
N HIS A 128 -8.81 1.67 6.94
CA HIS A 128 -8.13 2.81 7.56
C HIS A 128 -6.66 2.91 7.10
N CYS A 129 -5.93 1.78 7.07
CA CYS A 129 -4.56 1.73 6.55
C CYS A 129 -4.48 2.20 5.09
N CYS A 130 -5.37 1.72 4.24
CA CYS A 130 -5.41 2.11 2.83
C CYS A 130 -5.66 3.61 2.66
N GLN A 131 -6.62 4.17 3.39
CA GLN A 131 -6.90 5.60 3.36
C GLN A 131 -5.71 6.41 3.90
N ALA A 132 -5.08 5.95 4.99
CA ALA A 132 -3.90 6.60 5.54
C ALA A 132 -2.71 6.57 4.58
N VAL A 133 -2.45 5.43 3.93
CA VAL A 133 -1.40 5.31 2.90
C VAL A 133 -1.65 6.27 1.74
N LYS A 134 -2.89 6.32 1.22
CA LYS A 134 -3.26 7.26 0.14
C LYS A 134 -3.04 8.71 0.53
N GLN A 135 -3.42 9.11 1.74
CA GLN A 135 -3.20 10.47 2.23
C GLN A 135 -1.71 10.77 2.41
N TYR A 136 -0.96 9.84 3.00
CA TYR A 136 0.48 9.98 3.21
C TYR A 136 1.24 10.12 1.88
N VAL A 137 0.99 9.22 0.93
CA VAL A 137 1.59 9.26 -0.42
C VAL A 137 1.23 10.55 -1.16
N LYS A 138 -0.04 11.01 -1.05
CA LYS A 138 -0.46 12.30 -1.62
C LYS A 138 0.32 13.47 -1.03
N ALA A 139 0.58 13.46 0.28
CA ALA A 139 1.39 14.49 0.93
C ALA A 139 2.84 14.48 0.45
N LEU A 140 3.45 13.30 0.27
CA LEU A 140 4.79 13.17 -0.29
C LEU A 140 4.87 13.65 -1.75
N LYS A 141 3.90 13.27 -2.60
CA LYS A 141 3.83 13.76 -3.99
C LYS A 141 3.72 15.28 -4.06
N LYS A 142 2.89 15.89 -3.22
CA LYS A 142 2.78 17.35 -3.13
C LYS A 142 4.10 18.00 -2.72
N LYS A 143 4.89 17.36 -1.86
CA LYS A 143 6.23 17.83 -1.49
C LYS A 143 7.19 17.76 -2.68
N CYS A 144 7.17 16.70 -3.49
CA CYS A 144 7.95 16.58 -4.72
C CYS A 144 7.61 17.72 -5.70
N GLU A 145 6.31 17.94 -5.96
CA GLU A 145 5.86 19.03 -6.84
C GLU A 145 6.31 20.41 -6.36
N GLY A 146 6.34 20.63 -5.04
CA GLY A 146 6.85 21.86 -4.45
C GLY A 146 8.32 22.09 -4.74
N ILE A 147 9.15 21.07 -4.58
CA ILE A 147 10.60 21.12 -4.87
C ILE A 147 10.85 21.37 -6.37
N GLU A 148 10.15 20.66 -7.25
CA GLU A 148 10.27 20.83 -8.69
C GLU A 148 9.89 22.25 -9.15
N LYS A 149 8.82 22.83 -8.58
CA LYS A 149 8.41 24.20 -8.86
C LYS A 149 9.48 25.21 -8.43
N GLN A 150 10.09 25.00 -7.25
CA GLN A 150 11.18 25.85 -6.78
C GLN A 150 12.40 25.78 -7.70
N GLN A 151 12.80 24.58 -8.14
CA GLN A 151 13.88 24.41 -9.11
C GLN A 151 13.62 25.14 -10.43
N LYS A 152 12.39 24.98 -10.99
CA LYS A 152 12.00 25.68 -12.22
C LYS A 152 12.05 27.20 -12.06
N ALA A 153 11.64 27.71 -10.90
CA ALA A 153 11.67 29.15 -10.61
C ALA A 153 13.11 29.71 -10.53
N VAL A 154 14.04 28.95 -9.96
CA VAL A 154 15.48 29.33 -9.89
C VAL A 154 16.08 29.35 -11.29
N ARG A 155 15.88 28.32 -12.09
CA ARG A 155 16.35 28.25 -13.49
C ARG A 155 15.77 29.35 -14.36
N GLY A 156 14.52 29.74 -14.13
CA GLY A 156 13.88 30.83 -14.89
C GLY A 156 14.44 32.20 -14.60
N LYS A 157 14.96 32.45 -13.41
CA LYS A 157 15.59 33.73 -13.03
C LYS A 157 17.00 33.87 -13.58
N GLY A 158 17.77 32.77 -13.69
CA GLY A 158 19.12 32.80 -14.23
C GLY A 158 19.20 33.16 -15.73
N LYS A 159 18.14 32.94 -16.51
CA LYS A 159 18.08 33.25 -17.94
C LYS A 159 17.81 34.72 -18.27
N LYS A 160 17.41 35.56 -17.32
CA LYS A 160 17.08 36.97 -17.57
C LYS A 160 18.24 37.97 -17.38
N THR A 161 19.41 37.54 -16.93
CA THR A 161 20.55 38.41 -16.63
C THR A 161 21.78 38.15 -17.49
N GLY A 162 21.70 37.37 -18.56
CA GLY A 162 22.83 37.05 -19.43
C GLY A 162 22.63 37.59 -20.85
N GLY A 163 23.13 38.78 -21.13
CA GLY A 163 23.42 39.20 -22.49
C GLY A 163 24.49 38.30 -23.10
N SER A 164 24.27 37.94 -24.37
CA SER A 164 25.15 37.40 -25.37
C SER A 164 26.61 37.15 -24.98
N ILE A 165 26.97 35.88 -24.73
CA ILE A 165 28.26 35.29 -25.04
C ILE A 165 28.02 33.83 -25.41
N GLU A 166 28.33 33.49 -26.66
CA GLU A 166 28.40 32.11 -27.14
C GLU A 166 29.61 31.42 -26.51
N ASP A 167 29.40 30.58 -25.53
CA ASP A 167 30.34 29.51 -25.19
C ASP A 167 29.59 28.26 -24.77
N LYS A 168 29.75 27.18 -25.55
CA LYS A 168 29.15 25.88 -25.34
C LYS A 168 30.03 25.10 -24.35
N GLY A 169 29.98 25.49 -23.08
CA GLY A 169 30.45 24.68 -21.97
C GLY A 169 29.25 24.07 -21.25
N GLU A 170 29.20 22.77 -21.17
CA GLU A 170 28.21 22.02 -20.34
C GLU A 170 28.43 22.45 -18.89
N ALA A 171 27.62 23.41 -18.41
CA ALA A 171 27.75 23.94 -17.06
C ALA A 171 27.44 22.82 -16.07
N ALA A 172 28.40 22.49 -15.20
CA ALA A 172 28.19 21.57 -14.11
C ALA A 172 26.97 22.01 -13.26
N PRO A 173 26.11 21.08 -12.82
CA PRO A 173 24.92 21.42 -12.06
C PRO A 173 25.33 22.18 -10.78
N GLU A 174 24.68 23.30 -10.50
CA GLU A 174 24.89 24.06 -9.27
C GLU A 174 24.59 23.18 -8.07
N LYS A 175 25.36 23.27 -6.98
CA LYS A 175 25.22 22.45 -5.77
C LYS A 175 23.77 22.31 -5.28
N GLY A 176 22.97 23.36 -5.38
CA GLY A 176 21.56 23.34 -4.98
C GLY A 176 20.66 22.46 -5.88
N GLU A 177 21.00 22.27 -7.16
CA GLU A 177 20.28 21.39 -8.06
C GLU A 177 20.55 19.92 -7.75
N GLU A 178 21.78 19.57 -7.41
CA GLU A 178 22.16 18.21 -7.03
C GLU A 178 21.54 17.79 -5.68
N GLU A 179 21.51 18.69 -4.69
CA GLU A 179 20.82 18.47 -3.42
C GLU A 179 19.32 18.22 -3.61
N ALA A 180 18.65 19.05 -4.41
CA ALA A 180 17.23 18.90 -4.69
C ALA A 180 16.93 17.60 -5.47
N ALA A 181 17.77 17.22 -6.43
CA ALA A 181 17.63 15.95 -7.15
C ALA A 181 17.79 14.76 -6.20
N THR A 182 18.69 14.84 -5.24
CA THR A 182 18.88 13.81 -4.22
C THR A 182 17.66 13.67 -3.30
N VAL A 183 17.09 14.80 -2.88
CA VAL A 183 15.85 14.82 -2.07
C VAL A 183 14.67 14.22 -2.85
N LEU A 184 14.51 14.57 -4.12
CA LEU A 184 13.45 14.02 -4.97
C LEU A 184 13.59 12.51 -5.14
N ARG A 185 14.78 11.99 -5.43
CA ARG A 185 15.02 10.53 -5.52
C ARG A 185 14.71 9.80 -4.22
N LYS A 186 14.99 10.42 -3.07
CA LYS A 186 14.62 9.85 -1.76
C LYS A 186 13.12 9.81 -1.60
N LEU A 187 12.41 10.90 -1.90
CA LEU A 187 10.95 10.97 -1.81
C LEU A 187 10.28 9.96 -2.73
N ASP A 188 10.77 9.76 -3.95
CA ASP A 188 10.25 8.75 -4.88
C ASP A 188 10.40 7.33 -4.32
N LYS A 189 11.54 7.02 -3.70
CA LYS A 189 11.74 5.74 -3.01
C LYS A 189 10.80 5.57 -1.81
N ASP A 190 10.59 6.63 -1.04
CA ASP A 190 9.70 6.60 0.12
C ASP A 190 8.22 6.44 -0.33
N ILE A 191 7.80 7.10 -1.42
CA ILE A 191 6.49 6.94 -2.05
C ILE A 191 6.30 5.49 -2.51
N ALA A 192 7.25 4.98 -3.29
CA ALA A 192 7.20 3.62 -3.81
C ALA A 192 7.13 2.57 -2.68
N LYS A 193 7.91 2.76 -1.61
CA LYS A 193 7.90 1.89 -0.45
C LYS A 193 6.57 1.97 0.33
N ALA A 194 6.07 3.18 0.56
CA ALA A 194 4.87 3.40 1.36
C ALA A 194 3.60 2.88 0.68
N SER A 195 3.57 2.86 -0.65
CA SER A 195 2.43 2.37 -1.42
C SER A 195 2.31 0.85 -1.44
N GLN A 196 3.41 0.11 -1.22
CA GLN A 196 3.41 -1.34 -1.13
C GLN A 196 3.04 -1.81 0.27
N TRP A 197 2.27 -2.88 0.38
CA TRP A 197 1.83 -3.44 1.65
C TRP A 197 1.77 -4.96 1.62
N VAL A 198 2.12 -5.61 2.72
CA VAL A 198 1.95 -7.04 2.85
C VAL A 198 0.46 -7.36 2.95
N VAL A 199 0.03 -8.32 2.16
CA VAL A 199 -1.29 -8.93 2.23
C VAL A 199 -1.18 -10.39 2.62
N ARG A 200 -2.12 -10.86 3.42
CA ARG A 200 -2.31 -12.28 3.72
C ARG A 200 -3.45 -12.77 2.85
N VAL A 201 -3.15 -13.76 2.05
CA VAL A 201 -4.05 -14.26 1.02
C VAL A 201 -4.77 -15.49 1.54
N TYR A 202 -6.07 -15.51 1.36
CA TYR A 202 -6.94 -16.64 1.67
C TYR A 202 -7.60 -17.17 0.41
N ASP A 203 -7.69 -18.49 0.32
CA ASP A 203 -8.49 -19.12 -0.74
C ASP A 203 -9.98 -18.98 -0.43
N ARG A 204 -10.74 -18.60 -1.44
CA ARG A 204 -12.20 -18.51 -1.34
C ARG A 204 -12.86 -19.88 -1.25
N GLY A 205 -12.18 -20.93 -1.68
CA GLY A 205 -12.77 -22.24 -1.96
C GLY A 205 -13.61 -22.25 -3.25
N GLU A 206 -14.08 -23.40 -3.62
CA GLU A 206 -15.01 -23.62 -4.74
C GLU A 206 -16.46 -23.34 -4.35
#